data_945c4332173ef1b033f2f3aee86ea9bc
#
_entry.id   945c4332173ef1b033f2f3aee86ea9bc
#
_cell.length_a   1.000
_cell.length_b   1.000
_cell.length_c   1.000
_cell.angle_alpha   90.00
_cell.angle_beta   90.00
_cell.angle_gamma   90.00
#
_symmetry.space_group_name_H-M   'P 1'
#
loop_
_entity.id
_entity.type
_entity.pdbx_description
1 polymer ?
#
loop_
_entity_poly.entity_id
_entity_poly.type
_entity_poly.pdbx_seq_one_letter_code
_entity_poly.pdbx_strand_id
1 'polypeptide(L)' 'MEYIEFLKMKETFRMSDTPGKIEMYVSARGLSPAQYKELLTLFPMRELGKLEDALS' A
#
# COMPACT_ATOMS: atom_id res chain seq x y z
N MET A 1 -5.19 12.07 2.03
CA MET A 1 -6.39 11.27 1.68
C MET A 1 -7.35 11.27 2.86
N GLU A 2 -8.60 11.50 2.58
CA GLU A 2 -9.61 11.49 3.64
C GLU A 2 -9.77 10.09 4.23
N TYR A 3 -10.20 10.04 5.49
CA TYR A 3 -10.25 8.79 6.23
C TYR A 3 -11.13 7.73 5.56
N ILE A 4 -12.33 8.11 5.12
CA ILE A 4 -13.25 7.16 4.48
C ILE A 4 -12.67 6.63 3.16
N GLU A 5 -12.08 7.50 2.36
CA GLU A 5 -11.43 7.09 1.12
C GLU A 5 -10.26 6.17 1.39
N PHE A 6 -9.49 6.47 2.44
CA PHE A 6 -8.38 5.63 2.83
C PHE A 6 -8.84 4.24 3.28
N LEU A 7 -9.94 4.17 4.03
CA LEU A 7 -10.48 2.87 4.47
C LEU A 7 -10.87 1.99 3.27
N LYS A 8 -11.48 2.59 2.25
CA LYS A 8 -11.84 1.86 1.03
C LYS A 8 -10.61 1.37 0.29
N MET A 9 -9.62 2.23 0.14
CA MET A 9 -8.36 1.86 -0.49
C MET A 9 -7.64 0.76 0.30
N LYS A 10 -7.61 0.89 1.62
CA LYS A 10 -6.98 -0.09 2.50
C LYS A 10 -7.62 -1.47 2.34
N GLU A 11 -8.93 -1.53 2.25
CA GLU A 11 -9.63 -2.80 2.04
C GLU A 11 -9.27 -3.42 0.69
N THR A 12 -9.27 -2.62 -0.37
CA THR A 12 -8.87 -3.09 -1.70
C THR A 12 -7.42 -3.55 -1.69
N PHE A 13 -6.55 -2.79 -1.03
CA PHE A 13 -5.14 -3.13 -0.90
C PHE A 13 -4.98 -4.49 -0.20
N ARG A 14 -5.68 -4.68 0.90
CA ARG A 14 -5.60 -5.92 1.67
C ARG A 14 -5.99 -7.14 0.83
N MET A 15 -6.96 -6.98 -0.05
CA MET A 15 -7.48 -8.07 -0.87
C MET A 15 -6.73 -8.26 -2.19
N SER A 16 -5.82 -7.36 -2.52
CA SER A 16 -5.04 -7.45 -3.76
C SER A 16 -3.89 -8.45 -3.61
N ASP A 17 -3.43 -8.98 -4.74
CA ASP A 17 -2.23 -9.80 -4.76
C ASP A 17 -0.98 -8.92 -4.61
N THR A 18 0.19 -9.53 -4.53
CA THR A 18 1.44 -8.79 -4.32
C THR A 18 1.69 -7.76 -5.41
N PRO A 19 1.61 -8.08 -6.72
CA PRO A 19 1.79 -7.05 -7.76
C PRO A 19 0.77 -5.92 -7.65
N GLY A 20 -0.49 -6.24 -7.34
CA GLY A 20 -1.53 -5.23 -7.16
C GLY A 20 -1.25 -4.30 -5.98
N LYS A 21 -0.77 -4.86 -4.87
CA LYS A 21 -0.39 -4.06 -3.71
C LYS A 21 0.75 -3.12 -4.03
N ILE A 22 1.77 -3.60 -4.74
CA ILE A 22 2.90 -2.77 -5.14
C ILE A 22 2.43 -1.61 -6.02
N GLU A 23 1.61 -1.90 -7.01
CA GLU A 23 1.09 -0.88 -7.90
C GLU A 23 0.29 0.18 -7.13
N MET A 24 -0.59 -0.24 -6.25
CA MET A 24 -1.38 0.68 -5.44
C MET A 24 -0.49 1.56 -4.55
N TYR A 25 0.51 0.98 -3.92
CA TYR A 25 1.41 1.71 -3.04
C TYR A 25 2.21 2.76 -3.81
N VAL A 26 2.77 2.37 -4.95
CA VAL A 26 3.61 3.26 -5.76
C VAL A 26 2.78 4.38 -6.38
N SER A 27 1.56 4.09 -6.80
CA SER A 27 0.70 5.08 -7.47
C SER A 27 -0.14 5.92 -6.51
N ALA A 28 -0.16 5.59 -5.22
CA ALA A 28 -0.95 6.33 -4.24
C ALA A 28 -0.54 7.79 -4.15
N ARG A 29 -1.52 8.67 -3.99
CA ARG A 29 -1.32 10.10 -3.86
C ARG A 29 -2.09 10.61 -2.65
N GLY A 30 -1.54 11.63 -1.99
CA GLY A 30 -2.23 12.28 -0.88
C GLY A 30 -2.24 11.50 0.41
N LEU A 31 -1.45 10.45 0.54
CA LEU A 31 -1.34 9.69 1.78
C LEU A 31 -0.39 10.37 2.76
N SER A 32 -0.76 10.37 4.05
CA SER A 32 0.14 10.80 5.10
C SER A 32 1.17 9.70 5.39
N PRO A 33 2.31 10.05 6.04
CA PRO A 33 3.28 9.01 6.44
C PRO A 33 2.65 7.90 7.28
N ALA A 34 1.71 8.22 8.15
CA ALA A 34 1.02 7.23 8.98
C ALA A 34 0.18 6.29 8.12
N GLN A 35 -0.46 6.81 7.08
CA GLN A 35 -1.27 6.00 6.16
C GLN A 35 -0.39 5.05 5.34
N TYR A 36 0.75 5.51 4.84
CA TYR A 36 1.71 4.63 4.17
C TYR A 36 2.18 3.52 5.10
N LYS A 37 2.44 3.85 6.35
CA LYS A 37 2.87 2.86 7.33
C LYS A 37 1.80 1.80 7.57
N GLU A 38 0.53 2.21 7.61
CA GLU A 38 -0.56 1.26 7.74
C GLU A 38 -0.64 0.30 6.55
N LEU A 39 -0.46 0.80 5.35
CA LEU A 39 -0.43 -0.06 4.17
C LEU A 39 0.72 -1.07 4.23
N LEU A 40 1.88 -0.65 4.73
CA LEU A 40 3.02 -1.54 4.86
C LEU A 40 2.74 -2.69 5.84
N THR A 41 1.93 -2.47 6.86
CA THR A 41 1.59 -3.55 7.80
C THR A 41 0.73 -4.63 7.15
N LEU A 42 0.06 -4.29 6.05
CA LEU A 42 -0.76 -5.24 5.29
C LEU A 42 0.04 -5.94 4.17
N PHE A 43 1.27 -5.51 3.95
CA PHE A 43 2.12 -6.08 2.91
C PHE A 43 2.87 -7.29 3.45
N PRO A 44 2.93 -8.41 2.69
CA PRO A 44 3.66 -9.59 3.14
C PRO A 44 5.14 -9.27 3.37
N MET A 45 5.64 -9.61 4.56
CA MET A 45 7.01 -9.29 4.93
C MET A 45 8.04 -9.84 3.95
N ARG A 46 7.84 -11.06 3.49
CA ARG A 46 8.75 -11.72 2.54
C ARG A 46 8.75 -11.07 1.16
N GLU A 47 7.76 -10.23 0.89
CA GLU A 47 7.63 -9.56 -0.41
C GLU A 47 8.08 -8.09 -0.36
N LEU A 48 8.56 -7.62 0.79
CA LEU A 48 9.01 -6.24 0.94
C LEU A 48 10.15 -5.89 -0.01
N GLY A 49 11.02 -6.85 -0.33
CA GLY A 49 12.08 -6.62 -1.29
C GLY A 49 11.57 -6.23 -2.67
N LYS A 50 10.44 -6.82 -3.08
CA LYS A 50 9.81 -6.47 -4.36
C LYS A 50 9.28 -5.05 -4.35
N LEU A 51 8.71 -4.63 -3.21
CA LEU A 51 8.22 -3.25 -3.06
C LEU A 51 9.38 -2.27 -3.11
N GLU A 52 10.49 -2.56 -2.43
CA GLU A 52 11.66 -1.71 -2.45
C GLU A 52 12.22 -1.56 -3.86
N ASP A 53 12.26 -2.65 -4.63
CA ASP A 53 12.70 -2.61 -6.02
C ASP A 53 11.80 -1.72 -6.86
N ALA A 54 10.50 -1.76 -6.64
CA ALA A 54 9.54 -0.94 -7.37
C ALA A 54 9.67 0.55 -7.03
N LEU A 55 10.15 0.86 -5.83
CA LEU A 55 10.34 2.24 -5.37
C LEU A 55 11.72 2.81 -5.74
N SER A 56 12.63 1.99 -6.17
CA SER A 56 14.01 2.40 -6.51
C SER A 56 14.12 3.17 -7.81
#